data_8e55fe5c2d1c67604f8c5799be623c67
#
_entry.id   8e55fe5c2d1c67604f8c5799be623c67
#
_cell.length_a   1.000
_cell.length_b   1.000
_cell.length_c   1.000
_cell.angle_alpha   90.00
_cell.angle_beta   90.00
_cell.angle_gamma   90.00
#
_symmetry.space_group_name_H-M   'P 1'
#
loop_
_entity.id
_entity.type
_entity.pdbx_description
1 polymer ?
#
loop_
_entity_poly.entity_id
_entity_poly.type
_entity_poly.pdbx_seq_one_letter_code
_entity_poly.pdbx_strand_id
1 'polypeptide(L)'
;MKKIILVAAMVLGFAVAAAAQPRAIGLRLGNGAEVSYQHTMNNDFLSVDGGLGLDIYNSNNNALFVGATAIYNFMIAQPLWTEEGEWGFYAGPGANVGLGIGSPAHFNLAAAGAVGLEYTFWFPLQISIDFRQMLGYSLGAGRFYAPSSIGLGVRYRF
;
A
#
# COMPACT_ATOMS: atom_id res chain seq x y z
N MET A 1 -4.45 -25.03 -5.03
CA MET A 1 -4.94 -24.29 -6.21
C MET A 1 -6.34 -23.67 -5.97
N LYS A 2 -7.38 -24.41 -5.52
CA LYS A 2 -8.74 -23.88 -5.29
C LYS A 2 -8.80 -22.69 -4.30
N LYS A 3 -7.98 -22.68 -3.24
CA LYS A 3 -7.95 -21.60 -2.24
C LYS A 3 -7.31 -20.30 -2.77
N ILE A 4 -6.36 -20.41 -3.69
CA ILE A 4 -5.73 -19.24 -4.33
C ILE A 4 -6.70 -18.59 -5.32
N ILE A 5 -7.47 -19.39 -6.04
CA ILE A 5 -8.52 -18.91 -6.95
C ILE A 5 -9.64 -18.20 -6.16
N LEU A 6 -9.99 -18.70 -4.97
CA LEU A 6 -11.00 -18.06 -4.12
C LEU A 6 -10.55 -16.70 -3.60
N VAL A 7 -9.29 -16.58 -3.19
CA VAL A 7 -8.70 -15.31 -2.74
C VAL A 7 -8.60 -14.33 -3.91
N ALA A 8 -8.17 -14.78 -5.08
CA ALA A 8 -8.13 -13.96 -6.28
C ALA A 8 -9.54 -13.52 -6.73
N ALA A 9 -10.55 -14.41 -6.62
CA ALA A 9 -11.93 -14.09 -6.93
C ALA A 9 -12.56 -13.11 -5.91
N MET A 10 -12.21 -13.20 -4.62
CA MET A 10 -12.63 -12.19 -3.64
C MET A 10 -12.00 -10.82 -3.92
N VAL A 11 -10.71 -10.76 -4.23
CA VAL A 11 -10.03 -9.51 -4.57
C VAL A 11 -10.62 -8.89 -5.85
N LEU A 12 -10.96 -9.71 -6.85
CA LEU A 12 -11.64 -9.25 -8.07
C LEU A 12 -13.11 -8.89 -7.82
N GLY A 13 -13.81 -9.58 -6.92
CA GLY A 13 -15.22 -9.34 -6.61
C GLY A 13 -15.44 -8.00 -5.89
N PHE A 14 -14.52 -7.55 -5.05
CA PHE A 14 -14.54 -6.20 -4.46
C PHE A 14 -14.34 -5.10 -5.51
N ALA A 15 -13.63 -5.39 -6.62
CA ALA A 15 -13.38 -4.42 -7.68
C ALA A 15 -14.62 -4.07 -8.50
N VAL A 16 -15.63 -4.94 -8.55
CA VAL A 16 -16.83 -4.76 -9.41
C VAL A 16 -17.97 -4.01 -8.71
N ALA A 17 -18.01 -3.97 -7.38
CA ALA A 17 -19.17 -3.50 -6.63
C ALA A 17 -19.30 -1.98 -6.45
N ALA A 18 -18.35 -1.16 -6.90
CA ALA A 18 -18.35 0.28 -6.64
C ALA A 18 -18.18 1.12 -7.94
N ALA A 19 -19.15 1.04 -8.84
CA ALA A 19 -19.08 1.55 -10.22
C ALA A 19 -19.17 3.07 -10.43
N ALA A 20 -19.08 3.91 -9.38
CA ALA A 20 -19.37 5.35 -9.49
C ALA A 20 -18.30 6.30 -8.93
N GLN A 21 -17.16 5.82 -8.43
CA GLN A 21 -16.12 6.69 -7.86
C GLN A 21 -14.77 6.49 -8.56
N PRO A 22 -13.95 7.55 -8.69
CA PRO A 22 -12.62 7.45 -9.28
C PRO A 22 -11.77 6.40 -8.57
N ARG A 23 -11.07 5.60 -9.34
CA ARG A 23 -10.21 4.52 -8.86
C ARG A 23 -8.87 4.58 -9.56
N ALA A 24 -7.86 4.10 -8.88
CA ALA A 24 -6.54 3.97 -9.47
C ALA A 24 -5.94 2.61 -9.15
N ILE A 25 -5.27 2.03 -10.13
CA ILE A 25 -4.50 0.79 -9.97
C ILE A 25 -3.12 0.96 -10.58
N GLY A 26 -2.13 0.37 -9.96
CA GLY A 26 -0.76 0.47 -10.46
C GLY A 26 0.25 -0.26 -9.60
N LEU A 27 1.44 0.27 -9.55
CA LEU A 27 2.56 -0.27 -8.80
C LEU A 27 3.08 0.76 -7.80
N ARG A 28 3.51 0.26 -6.66
CA ARG A 28 4.30 1.00 -5.68
C ARG A 28 5.62 0.28 -5.44
N LEU A 29 6.71 1.03 -5.53
CA LEU A 29 8.06 0.56 -5.25
C LEU A 29 8.56 1.23 -3.98
N GLY A 30 8.94 0.43 -3.00
CA GLY A 30 9.48 0.85 -1.73
C GLY A 30 10.52 -0.17 -1.25
N ASN A 31 10.30 -0.80 -0.09
CA ASN A 31 11.11 -1.94 0.35
C ASN A 31 10.88 -3.22 -0.49
N GLY A 32 10.04 -3.13 -1.49
CA GLY A 32 9.68 -4.19 -2.42
C GLY A 32 8.82 -3.64 -3.55
N ALA A 33 8.22 -4.54 -4.31
CA ALA A 33 7.27 -4.23 -5.36
C ALA A 33 5.85 -4.63 -4.92
N GLU A 34 4.93 -3.68 -4.95
CA GLU A 34 3.54 -3.84 -4.52
C GLU A 34 2.61 -3.47 -5.66
N VAL A 35 1.56 -4.27 -5.87
CA VAL A 35 0.39 -3.85 -6.64
C VAL A 35 -0.40 -2.91 -5.73
N SER A 36 -0.70 -1.73 -6.23
CA SER A 36 -1.36 -0.66 -5.49
C SER A 36 -2.74 -0.38 -6.08
N TYR A 37 -3.75 -0.41 -5.22
CA TYR A 37 -5.12 -0.03 -5.56
C TYR A 37 -5.54 1.13 -4.66
N GLN A 38 -6.14 2.16 -5.25
CA GLN A 38 -6.76 3.28 -4.52
C GLN A 38 -8.24 3.36 -4.86
N HIS A 39 -9.04 3.57 -3.84
CA HIS A 39 -10.48 3.84 -3.94
C HIS A 39 -10.78 5.18 -3.32
N THR A 40 -11.25 6.14 -4.13
CA THR A 40 -11.59 7.48 -3.67
C THR A 40 -12.92 7.47 -2.92
N MET A 41 -12.96 8.08 -1.77
CA MET A 41 -14.14 8.22 -0.89
C MET A 41 -14.35 9.71 -0.61
N ASN A 42 -15.21 10.37 -1.39
CA ASN A 42 -15.37 11.83 -1.37
C ASN A 42 -14.03 12.55 -1.65
N ASN A 43 -13.47 13.21 -0.63
CA ASN A 43 -12.19 13.91 -0.71
C ASN A 43 -11.00 13.04 -0.25
N ASP A 44 -11.27 11.93 0.42
CA ASP A 44 -10.28 11.00 0.96
C ASP A 44 -10.14 9.76 0.08
N PHE A 45 -9.22 8.87 0.39
CA PHE A 45 -9.09 7.61 -0.32
C PHE A 45 -8.56 6.47 0.55
N LEU A 46 -9.01 5.25 0.25
CA LEU A 46 -8.46 4.02 0.79
C LEU A 46 -7.41 3.48 -0.19
N SER A 47 -6.18 3.28 0.27
CA SER A 47 -5.17 2.53 -0.47
C SER A 47 -5.05 1.11 0.06
N VAL A 48 -4.95 0.15 -0.86
CA VAL A 48 -4.66 -1.25 -0.55
C VAL A 48 -3.51 -1.69 -1.44
N ASP A 49 -2.39 -2.02 -0.82
CA ASP A 49 -1.16 -2.39 -1.49
C ASP A 49 -0.77 -3.81 -1.08
N GLY A 50 -0.52 -4.66 -2.03
CA GLY A 50 -0.11 -6.05 -1.80
C GLY A 50 1.06 -6.44 -2.66
N GLY A 51 2.06 -7.11 -2.08
CA GLY A 51 3.23 -7.43 -2.85
C GLY A 51 4.30 -8.24 -2.15
N LEU A 52 5.45 -8.20 -2.75
CA LEU A 52 6.66 -8.92 -2.35
C LEU A 52 7.75 -7.91 -2.00
N GLY A 53 8.45 -8.15 -0.91
CA GLY A 53 9.59 -7.36 -0.48
C GLY A 53 10.68 -8.20 0.15
N LEU A 54 11.77 -7.52 0.50
CA LEU A 54 12.83 -8.10 1.29
C LEU A 54 12.62 -7.74 2.76
N ASP A 55 12.67 -8.73 3.64
CA ASP A 55 12.70 -8.50 5.09
C ASP A 55 14.11 -8.07 5.50
N ILE A 56 14.44 -6.80 5.23
CA ILE A 56 15.73 -6.20 5.58
C ILE A 56 15.99 -6.13 7.09
N TYR A 57 14.95 -6.34 7.91
CA TYR A 57 15.06 -6.35 9.37
C TYR A 57 15.44 -7.72 9.93
N ASN A 58 15.44 -8.75 9.08
CA ASN A 58 15.94 -10.07 9.44
C ASN A 58 17.40 -10.23 9.01
N SER A 59 18.32 -9.68 9.80
CA SER A 59 19.73 -9.52 9.46
C SER A 59 20.52 -10.82 9.17
N ASN A 60 19.92 -11.98 9.39
CA ASN A 60 20.60 -13.27 9.22
C ASN A 60 20.21 -14.07 7.97
N ASN A 61 19.14 -13.69 7.30
CA ASN A 61 18.73 -14.30 6.03
C ASN A 61 17.92 -13.29 5.24
N ASN A 62 18.22 -13.10 3.97
CA ASN A 62 17.42 -12.33 3.03
C ASN A 62 16.05 -13.02 2.87
N ALA A 63 15.18 -12.90 3.88
CA ALA A 63 13.86 -13.51 3.85
C ALA A 63 12.97 -12.73 2.90
N LEU A 64 12.33 -13.43 1.99
CA LEU A 64 11.28 -12.88 1.17
C LEU A 64 10.07 -12.57 2.07
N PHE A 65 9.53 -11.39 1.94
CA PHE A 65 8.32 -10.96 2.63
C PHE A 65 7.16 -10.86 1.63
N VAL A 66 6.03 -11.44 1.95
CA VAL A 66 4.77 -11.29 1.22
C VAL A 66 3.78 -10.62 2.14
N GLY A 67 3.18 -9.52 1.71
CA GLY A 67 2.27 -8.81 2.60
C GLY A 67 1.27 -7.93 1.89
N ALA A 68 0.33 -7.43 2.68
CA ALA A 68 -0.65 -6.44 2.26
C ALA A 68 -0.77 -5.34 3.31
N THR A 69 -0.95 -4.12 2.83
CA THR A 69 -1.15 -2.92 3.66
C THR A 69 -2.41 -2.22 3.20
N ALA A 70 -3.28 -1.88 4.12
CA ALA A 70 -4.45 -1.05 3.87
C ALA A 70 -4.35 0.23 4.70
N ILE A 71 -4.48 1.40 4.06
CA ILE A 71 -4.37 2.71 4.71
C ILE A 71 -5.52 3.59 4.25
N TYR A 72 -6.24 4.18 5.21
CA TYR A 72 -7.21 5.22 4.94
C TYR A 72 -6.51 6.57 4.98
N ASN A 73 -6.42 7.23 3.83
CA ASN A 73 -5.69 8.47 3.65
C ASN A 73 -6.65 9.65 3.62
N PHE A 74 -6.44 10.57 4.54
CA PHE A 74 -7.11 11.87 4.57
C PHE A 74 -6.38 12.84 3.63
N MET A 75 -7.10 13.49 2.74
CA MET A 75 -6.56 14.56 1.91
C MET A 75 -6.40 15.84 2.75
N ILE A 76 -5.17 16.20 3.06
CA ILE A 76 -4.85 17.33 3.96
C ILE A 76 -4.85 18.64 3.22
N ALA A 77 -4.26 18.66 2.03
CA ALA A 77 -4.13 19.86 1.21
C ALA A 77 -4.05 19.52 -0.28
N GLN A 78 -4.61 20.37 -1.10
CA GLN A 78 -4.56 20.29 -2.56
C GLN A 78 -4.05 21.64 -3.11
N PRO A 79 -2.73 21.87 -3.09
CA PRO A 79 -2.16 23.13 -3.55
C PRO A 79 -2.24 23.27 -5.07
N LEU A 80 -2.58 24.46 -5.53
CA LEU A 80 -2.64 24.83 -6.95
C LEU A 80 -1.25 25.27 -7.45
N TRP A 81 -0.30 24.36 -7.47
CA TRP A 81 1.08 24.66 -7.89
C TRP A 81 1.28 24.62 -9.40
N THR A 82 0.36 23.98 -10.12
CA THR A 82 0.39 23.83 -11.57
C THR A 82 -0.97 24.20 -12.16
N GLU A 83 -0.98 24.71 -13.38
CA GLU A 83 -2.22 25.04 -14.10
C GLU A 83 -2.97 23.77 -14.57
N GLU A 84 -2.23 22.71 -14.84
CA GLU A 84 -2.75 21.42 -15.24
C GLU A 84 -2.43 20.35 -14.21
N GLY A 85 -3.38 19.45 -13.96
CA GLY A 85 -3.25 18.39 -12.97
C GLY A 85 -3.53 18.84 -11.53
N GLU A 86 -3.54 17.88 -10.62
CA GLU A 86 -3.91 18.09 -9.22
C GLU A 86 -2.83 17.54 -8.29
N TRP A 87 -2.38 18.40 -7.37
CA TRP A 87 -1.51 18.00 -6.27
C TRP A 87 -2.33 17.63 -5.05
N GLY A 88 -1.90 16.59 -4.32
CA GLY A 88 -2.54 16.17 -3.09
C GLY A 88 -1.52 15.78 -2.02
N PHE A 89 -1.58 16.46 -0.87
CA PHE A 89 -0.91 15.99 0.35
C PHE A 89 -1.88 15.15 1.15
N TYR A 90 -1.46 13.99 1.56
CA TYR A 90 -2.27 13.07 2.34
C TYR A 90 -1.52 12.46 3.50
N ALA A 91 -2.25 12.07 4.53
CA ALA A 91 -1.76 11.23 5.61
C ALA A 91 -2.88 10.36 6.16
N GLY A 92 -2.53 9.22 6.72
CA GLY A 92 -3.55 8.37 7.29
C GLY A 92 -3.04 7.15 8.05
N PRO A 93 -3.91 6.59 8.90
CA PRO A 93 -3.67 5.35 9.61
C PRO A 93 -4.10 4.14 8.78
N GLY A 94 -3.55 2.99 9.14
CA GLY A 94 -3.87 1.73 8.50
C GLY A 94 -3.35 0.52 9.25
N ALA A 95 -3.34 -0.60 8.56
CA ALA A 95 -2.84 -1.86 9.07
C ALA A 95 -2.05 -2.62 8.00
N ASN A 96 -1.10 -3.41 8.45
CA ASN A 96 -0.30 -4.30 7.62
C ASN A 96 -0.37 -5.71 8.15
N VAL A 97 -0.44 -6.65 7.23
CA VAL A 97 -0.28 -8.09 7.50
C VAL A 97 0.74 -8.67 6.52
N GLY A 98 1.55 -9.60 6.99
CA GLY A 98 2.53 -10.22 6.11
C GLY A 98 3.15 -11.49 6.64
N LEU A 99 3.74 -12.23 5.73
CA LEU A 99 4.45 -13.48 5.98
C LEU A 99 5.90 -13.32 5.55
N GLY A 100 6.83 -13.50 6.47
CA GLY A 100 8.23 -13.69 6.18
C GLY A 100 8.48 -15.14 5.78
N ILE A 101 8.95 -15.32 4.54
CA ILE A 101 9.27 -16.63 3.99
C ILE A 101 10.76 -16.86 4.19
N GLY A 102 11.09 -17.50 5.29
CA GLY A 102 12.46 -17.80 5.68
C GLY A 102 12.48 -18.89 6.73
N SER A 103 13.62 -19.15 7.32
CA SER A 103 13.74 -20.11 8.43
C SER A 103 14.20 -19.37 9.69
N PRO A 104 13.34 -19.22 10.72
CA PRO A 104 11.94 -19.66 10.79
C PRO A 104 10.98 -18.73 10.03
N ALA A 105 9.92 -19.30 9.46
CA ALA A 105 8.82 -18.51 8.90
C ALA A 105 8.10 -17.77 10.02
N HIS A 106 7.66 -16.53 9.75
CA HIS A 106 7.01 -15.68 10.75
C HIS A 106 5.88 -14.87 10.13
N PHE A 107 4.87 -14.55 10.95
CA PHE A 107 3.75 -13.72 10.57
C PHE A 107 3.87 -12.35 11.25
N ASN A 108 3.72 -11.29 10.46
CA ASN A 108 3.74 -9.92 10.94
C ASN A 108 2.33 -9.32 10.94
N LEU A 109 1.99 -8.68 12.05
CA LEU A 109 0.80 -7.87 12.19
C LEU A 109 1.20 -6.51 12.75
N ALA A 110 0.84 -5.45 12.06
CA ALA A 110 1.23 -4.11 12.46
C ALA A 110 0.14 -3.07 12.19
N ALA A 111 0.08 -2.05 13.04
CA ALA A 111 -0.51 -0.78 12.69
C ALA A 111 0.40 -0.08 11.68
N ALA A 112 -0.19 0.59 10.71
CA ALA A 112 0.52 1.34 9.69
C ALA A 112 0.10 2.82 9.72
N GLY A 113 1.02 3.69 9.33
CA GLY A 113 0.73 5.09 9.07
C GLY A 113 1.45 5.53 7.82
N ALA A 114 0.83 6.39 7.03
CA ALA A 114 1.46 6.97 5.86
C ALA A 114 1.31 8.48 5.83
N VAL A 115 2.28 9.13 5.20
CA VAL A 115 2.22 10.51 4.76
C VAL A 115 2.80 10.57 3.36
N GLY A 116 2.15 11.30 2.46
CA GLY A 116 2.59 11.33 1.08
C GLY A 116 2.13 12.55 0.30
N LEU A 117 2.69 12.64 -0.87
CA LEU A 117 2.37 13.62 -1.89
C LEU A 117 2.03 12.86 -3.16
N GLU A 118 0.92 13.23 -3.79
CA GLU A 118 0.53 12.69 -5.09
C GLU A 118 0.33 13.81 -6.10
N TYR A 119 0.54 13.46 -7.34
CA TYR A 119 0.21 14.31 -8.49
C TYR A 119 -0.62 13.51 -9.48
N THR A 120 -1.78 14.01 -9.78
CA THR A 120 -2.70 13.48 -10.78
C THR A 120 -2.62 14.33 -12.02
N PHE A 121 -2.24 13.70 -13.13
CA PHE A 121 -2.15 14.37 -14.41
C PHE A 121 -3.56 14.62 -15.01
N TRP A 122 -3.63 15.49 -16.01
CA TRP A 122 -4.83 15.72 -16.82
C TRP A 122 -5.24 14.49 -17.65
N PHE A 123 -4.32 13.58 -17.91
CA PHE A 123 -4.58 12.25 -18.48
C PHE A 123 -4.58 11.19 -17.35
N PRO A 124 -5.11 9.97 -17.58
CA PRO A 124 -5.37 9.01 -16.51
C PRO A 124 -4.10 8.38 -15.91
N LEU A 125 -3.19 9.22 -15.45
CA LEU A 125 -1.96 8.84 -14.74
C LEU A 125 -1.88 9.57 -13.41
N GLN A 126 -1.44 8.87 -12.38
CA GLN A 126 -1.12 9.40 -11.07
C GLN A 126 0.26 8.90 -10.63
N ILE A 127 1.06 9.80 -10.11
CA ILE A 127 2.33 9.47 -9.45
C ILE A 127 2.27 9.90 -7.99
N SER A 128 2.96 9.18 -7.13
CA SER A 128 3.03 9.52 -5.71
C SER A 128 4.38 9.17 -5.11
N ILE A 129 4.75 9.93 -4.08
CA ILE A 129 5.81 9.59 -3.15
C ILE A 129 5.21 9.54 -1.75
N ASP A 130 5.49 8.50 -1.01
CA ASP A 130 4.99 8.36 0.36
C ASP A 130 6.06 7.81 1.30
N PHE A 131 5.94 8.20 2.56
CA PHE A 131 6.64 7.59 3.67
C PHE A 131 5.64 6.77 4.49
N ARG A 132 5.97 5.51 4.78
CA ARG A 132 5.18 4.61 5.62
C ARG A 132 5.97 4.15 6.81
N GLN A 133 5.34 4.20 7.97
CA GLN A 133 5.83 3.61 9.21
C GLN A 133 4.88 2.50 9.63
N MET A 134 5.42 1.37 10.02
CA MET A 134 4.67 0.26 10.58
C MET A 134 5.14 0.01 12.01
N LEU A 135 4.22 -0.34 12.90
CA LEU A 135 4.51 -0.66 14.30
C LEU A 135 3.67 -1.86 14.70
N GLY A 136 4.30 -2.95 15.05
CA GLY A 136 3.59 -4.19 15.36
C GLY A 136 4.47 -5.28 15.95
N TYR A 137 4.05 -6.50 15.74
CA TYR A 137 4.70 -7.66 16.30
C TYR A 137 4.84 -8.78 15.27
N SER A 138 5.99 -9.45 15.31
CA SER A 138 6.29 -10.61 14.48
C SER A 138 6.03 -11.88 15.29
N LEU A 139 4.92 -12.55 14.97
CA LEU A 139 4.53 -13.82 15.55
C LEU A 139 5.40 -14.93 14.95
N GLY A 140 5.89 -15.82 15.79
CA GLY A 140 6.85 -16.86 15.39
C GLY A 140 8.31 -16.42 15.57
N ALA A 141 8.64 -15.16 15.29
CA ALA A 141 9.95 -14.60 15.61
C ALA A 141 10.01 -13.99 17.03
N GLY A 142 8.85 -13.75 17.67
CA GLY A 142 8.77 -13.26 19.06
C GLY A 142 9.35 -11.87 19.27
N ARG A 143 9.34 -11.00 18.25
CA ARG A 143 10.00 -9.69 18.31
C ARG A 143 9.11 -8.54 17.83
N PHE A 144 9.44 -7.34 18.29
CA PHE A 144 8.83 -6.12 17.79
C PHE A 144 9.20 -5.91 16.31
N TYR A 145 8.22 -5.45 15.53
CA TYR A 145 8.32 -5.24 14.09
C TYR A 145 8.00 -3.77 13.77
N ALA A 146 8.96 -3.03 13.30
CA ALA A 146 8.82 -1.58 13.08
C ALA A 146 9.52 -1.09 11.79
N PRO A 147 9.18 -1.63 10.62
CA PRO A 147 9.76 -1.17 9.37
C PRO A 147 9.25 0.20 8.97
N SER A 148 10.13 0.97 8.33
CA SER A 148 9.78 2.19 7.62
C SER A 148 10.15 2.07 6.15
N SER A 149 9.41 2.74 5.28
CA SER A 149 9.70 2.75 3.85
C SER A 149 9.33 4.08 3.20
N ILE A 150 10.17 4.52 2.27
CA ILE A 150 9.80 5.52 1.28
C ILE A 150 9.39 4.76 0.03
N GLY A 151 8.25 5.12 -0.57
CA GLY A 151 7.73 4.47 -1.76
C GLY A 151 7.40 5.46 -2.87
N LEU A 152 7.58 5.00 -4.10
CA LEU A 152 7.15 5.69 -5.31
C LEU A 152 6.00 4.90 -5.93
N GLY A 153 4.88 5.55 -6.16
CA GLY A 153 3.68 4.97 -6.78
C GLY A 153 3.47 5.51 -8.18
N VAL A 154 3.10 4.62 -9.09
CA VAL A 154 2.62 4.97 -10.43
C VAL A 154 1.33 4.21 -10.68
N ARG A 155 0.23 4.93 -10.94
CA ARG A 155 -1.11 4.36 -11.04
C ARG A 155 -1.85 4.91 -12.26
N TYR A 156 -2.69 4.05 -12.83
CA TYR A 156 -3.68 4.41 -13.84
C TYR A 156 -5.01 4.70 -13.14
N ARG A 157 -5.64 5.84 -13.44
CA ARG A 157 -6.96 6.24 -12.93
C ARG A 157 -8.05 5.89 -13.94
N PHE A 158 -9.19 5.38 -13.45
CA PHE A 158 -10.36 5.01 -14.27
C PHE A 158 -11.66 5.23 -13.52
#